data_5df010b2b21f07baf2164b45e991807b
#
_entry.id   5df010b2b21f07baf2164b45e991807b
#
_cell.length_a   1.000
_cell.length_b   1.000
_cell.length_c   1.000
_cell.angle_alpha   90.00
_cell.angle_beta   90.00
_cell.angle_gamma   90.00
#
_symmetry.space_group_name_H-M   'P 1'
#
loop_
_entity.id
_entity.type
_entity.pdbx_description
1 polymer ?
#
loop_
_entity_poly.entity_id
_entity_poly.type
_entity_poly.pdbx_seq_one_letter_code
_entity_poly.pdbx_strand_id
1 'polypeptide(L)'
;MAELVKVVVDAMGGDLAPVEPVRASVDAVKERDDIQVILTGQEEVIHSELKKYQGYPTDRIEVVNATEVIETAEPPVFAIRKKKDSSIVVGLKMVKEQKADAFVSSGSTGAVLVGGQVLVGRSKGVERPPLAPLIPTAKGVSLLIDCGANVDARPSHLVQFAKMGSIYMEHVVGIKNPRVAIVNNGAEEEKGNALVKETFPILKEAEGINFIGSIEARDIPAGYADVIVCEAFVGNVILKLYEGVSSELIHKIKEGMMSTMKSKIGALLVKPALKQTLKSFDATEYGGAPLLGLKGLVVKTHGSAKAVEIKHAIFQCVQFKQQKINEKIAERIQPVHFEAPDKE
;
A
#
# COMPACT_ATOMS: atom_id res chain seq x y z
N MET A 1 -21.98 -21.72 3.55
CA MET A 1 -21.76 -20.26 3.45
C MET A 1 -20.27 -20.06 3.21
N ALA A 2 -19.86 -19.17 2.29
CA ALA A 2 -18.45 -18.84 2.13
C ALA A 2 -17.94 -18.21 3.45
N GLU A 3 -16.72 -18.53 3.82
CA GLU A 3 -16.08 -17.96 5.01
C GLU A 3 -15.89 -16.45 4.79
N LEU A 4 -16.38 -15.61 5.72
CA LEU A 4 -16.25 -14.17 5.63
C LEU A 4 -14.79 -13.76 5.85
N VAL A 5 -14.28 -12.89 5.00
CA VAL A 5 -12.98 -12.27 5.23
C VAL A 5 -13.14 -11.14 6.25
N LYS A 6 -12.44 -11.25 7.38
CA LYS A 6 -12.50 -10.30 8.48
C LYS A 6 -11.43 -9.23 8.33
N VAL A 7 -11.85 -7.99 8.10
CA VAL A 7 -10.95 -6.85 7.93
C VAL A 7 -11.13 -5.88 9.09
N VAL A 8 -10.06 -5.66 9.85
CA VAL A 8 -10.02 -4.59 10.86
C VAL A 8 -9.74 -3.27 10.18
N VAL A 9 -10.54 -2.27 10.49
CA VAL A 9 -10.35 -0.89 10.01
C VAL A 9 -10.12 0.02 11.22
N ASP A 10 -8.99 0.71 11.23
CA ASP A 10 -8.67 1.77 12.19
C ASP A 10 -9.62 2.95 11.97
N ALA A 11 -10.64 3.06 12.83
CA ALA A 11 -11.66 4.10 12.72
C ALA A 11 -11.18 5.48 13.19
N MET A 12 -10.04 5.56 13.87
CA MET A 12 -9.49 6.80 14.43
C MET A 12 -8.27 7.31 13.66
N GLY A 13 -7.81 6.57 12.63
CA GLY A 13 -6.63 6.91 11.85
C GLY A 13 -6.92 7.78 10.64
N GLY A 14 -6.09 8.81 10.44
CA GLY A 14 -6.16 9.73 9.30
C GLY A 14 -6.88 11.04 9.59
N ASP A 15 -6.73 11.99 8.64
CA ASP A 15 -7.20 13.38 8.79
C ASP A 15 -8.73 13.50 8.77
N LEU A 16 -9.41 12.49 8.22
CA LEU A 16 -10.87 12.46 8.01
C LEU A 16 -11.57 11.40 8.90
N ALA A 17 -10.86 10.88 9.91
CA ALA A 17 -11.43 9.97 10.89
C ALA A 17 -12.40 10.70 11.83
N PRO A 18 -13.47 10.04 12.33
CA PRO A 18 -13.89 8.68 12.01
C PRO A 18 -14.79 8.59 10.76
N VAL A 19 -15.13 9.71 10.13
CA VAL A 19 -16.19 9.81 9.12
C VAL A 19 -15.89 8.91 7.91
N GLU A 20 -14.73 9.07 7.30
CA GLU A 20 -14.40 8.32 6.07
C GLU A 20 -14.12 6.83 6.34
N PRO A 21 -13.40 6.40 7.40
CA PRO A 21 -13.25 4.97 7.73
C PRO A 21 -14.57 4.27 8.01
N VAL A 22 -15.48 4.89 8.76
CA VAL A 22 -16.80 4.32 9.06
C VAL A 22 -17.65 4.23 7.80
N ARG A 23 -17.69 5.29 6.99
CA ARG A 23 -18.39 5.29 5.69
C ARG A 23 -17.88 4.21 4.76
N ALA A 24 -16.56 4.09 4.62
CA ALA A 24 -15.93 3.07 3.79
C ALA A 24 -16.33 1.65 4.20
N SER A 25 -16.39 1.40 5.51
CA SER A 25 -16.80 0.13 6.09
C SER A 25 -18.25 -0.21 5.78
N VAL A 26 -19.15 0.77 5.93
CA VAL A 26 -20.55 0.63 5.57
C VAL A 26 -20.73 0.37 4.08
N ASP A 27 -20.03 1.13 3.22
CA ASP A 27 -20.09 0.97 1.78
C ASP A 27 -19.53 -0.40 1.35
N ALA A 28 -18.46 -0.88 2.01
CA ALA A 28 -17.86 -2.18 1.71
C ALA A 28 -18.80 -3.36 1.97
N VAL A 29 -19.46 -3.39 3.14
CA VAL A 29 -20.40 -4.49 3.48
C VAL A 29 -21.73 -4.41 2.74
N LYS A 30 -22.09 -3.24 2.19
CA LYS A 30 -23.23 -3.11 1.27
C LYS A 30 -22.95 -3.66 -0.12
N GLU A 31 -21.72 -3.48 -0.60
CA GLU A 31 -21.34 -3.83 -1.97
C GLU A 31 -20.94 -5.31 -2.10
N ARG A 32 -20.40 -5.93 -1.02
CA ARG A 32 -19.95 -7.32 -1.01
C ARG A 32 -20.53 -8.08 0.17
N ASP A 33 -20.84 -9.35 -0.02
CA ASP A 33 -21.43 -10.26 0.97
C ASP A 33 -20.42 -11.20 1.64
N ASP A 34 -19.16 -11.20 1.19
CA ASP A 34 -18.07 -12.03 1.69
C ASP A 34 -17.13 -11.30 2.69
N ILE A 35 -17.55 -10.11 3.21
CA ILE A 35 -16.76 -9.27 4.11
C ILE A 35 -17.45 -9.10 5.45
N GLN A 36 -16.67 -9.22 6.53
CA GLN A 36 -16.97 -8.68 7.86
C GLN A 36 -15.94 -7.59 8.18
N VAL A 37 -16.41 -6.42 8.61
CA VAL A 37 -15.54 -5.32 9.04
C VAL A 37 -15.57 -5.21 10.56
N ILE A 38 -14.38 -5.01 11.16
CA ILE A 38 -14.20 -4.75 12.58
C ILE A 38 -13.62 -3.34 12.72
N LEU A 39 -14.41 -2.40 13.23
CA LEU A 39 -13.99 -1.03 13.48
C LEU A 39 -13.29 -0.93 14.84
N THR A 40 -12.02 -0.53 14.87
CA THR A 40 -11.30 -0.29 16.13
C THR A 40 -11.18 1.20 16.43
N GLY A 41 -11.55 1.60 17.65
CA GLY A 41 -11.48 3.00 18.09
C GLY A 41 -12.44 3.29 19.22
N GLN A 42 -12.69 4.58 19.50
CA GLN A 42 -13.59 5.02 20.55
C GLN A 42 -15.04 4.63 20.22
N GLU A 43 -15.59 3.68 20.96
CA GLU A 43 -16.88 3.02 20.66
C GLU A 43 -18.02 4.00 20.52
N GLU A 44 -18.13 4.98 21.42
CA GLU A 44 -19.21 5.99 21.38
C GLU A 44 -19.14 6.85 20.10
N VAL A 45 -17.92 7.20 19.68
CA VAL A 45 -17.68 8.01 18.48
C VAL A 45 -18.04 7.21 17.23
N ILE A 46 -17.63 5.94 17.16
CA ILE A 46 -17.94 5.04 16.04
C ILE A 46 -19.45 4.81 15.94
N HIS A 47 -20.11 4.50 17.05
CA HIS A 47 -21.56 4.28 17.05
C HIS A 47 -22.35 5.55 16.69
N SER A 48 -21.88 6.73 17.13
CA SER A 48 -22.48 8.01 16.72
C SER A 48 -22.39 8.22 15.20
N GLU A 49 -21.25 7.85 14.59
CA GLU A 49 -21.07 7.95 13.14
C GLU A 49 -21.94 6.91 12.40
N LEU A 50 -21.95 5.65 12.84
CA LEU A 50 -22.74 4.57 12.24
C LEU A 50 -24.23 4.87 12.19
N LYS A 51 -24.80 5.57 13.19
CA LYS A 51 -26.21 5.99 13.22
C LYS A 51 -26.63 6.87 12.05
N LYS A 52 -25.68 7.51 11.35
CA LYS A 52 -25.96 8.34 10.17
C LYS A 52 -26.26 7.52 8.90
N TYR A 53 -25.95 6.21 8.92
CA TYR A 53 -26.09 5.32 7.78
C TYR A 53 -27.24 4.33 7.97
N GLN A 54 -27.94 4.01 6.89
CA GLN A 54 -29.06 3.06 6.88
C GLN A 54 -28.89 2.00 5.80
N GLY A 55 -29.61 0.87 5.96
CA GLY A 55 -29.70 -0.17 4.94
C GLY A 55 -28.38 -0.92 4.70
N TYR A 56 -27.56 -1.11 5.73
CA TYR A 56 -26.39 -2.01 5.68
C TYR A 56 -26.62 -3.21 6.61
N PRO A 57 -25.99 -4.37 6.35
CA PRO A 57 -26.06 -5.54 7.22
C PRO A 57 -25.28 -5.29 8.52
N THR A 58 -25.99 -5.00 9.59
CA THR A 58 -25.41 -4.61 10.89
C THR A 58 -24.65 -5.75 11.57
N ASP A 59 -25.00 -7.00 11.27
CA ASP A 59 -24.31 -8.21 11.73
C ASP A 59 -22.91 -8.40 11.11
N ARG A 60 -22.59 -7.64 10.07
CA ARG A 60 -21.28 -7.67 9.41
C ARG A 60 -20.36 -6.50 9.75
N ILE A 61 -20.79 -5.62 10.68
CA ILE A 61 -19.93 -4.58 11.25
C ILE A 61 -19.87 -4.78 12.76
N GLU A 62 -18.66 -5.07 13.25
CA GLU A 62 -18.34 -5.18 14.67
C GLU A 62 -17.59 -3.93 15.13
N VAL A 63 -17.80 -3.47 16.35
CA VAL A 63 -17.04 -2.37 16.94
C VAL A 63 -16.24 -2.91 18.13
N VAL A 64 -14.95 -2.66 18.12
CA VAL A 64 -14.04 -3.01 19.22
C VAL A 64 -13.47 -1.73 19.81
N ASN A 65 -13.80 -1.50 21.08
CA ASN A 65 -13.37 -0.29 21.77
C ASN A 65 -11.86 -0.20 21.91
N ALA A 66 -11.30 0.98 21.61
CA ALA A 66 -9.93 1.36 21.82
C ALA A 66 -9.89 2.85 22.21
N THR A 67 -9.41 3.15 23.42
CA THR A 67 -9.57 4.48 24.02
C THR A 67 -8.51 5.48 23.60
N GLU A 68 -7.36 4.99 23.11
CA GLU A 68 -6.20 5.81 22.74
C GLU A 68 -6.08 5.98 21.22
N VAL A 69 -5.53 7.13 20.81
CA VAL A 69 -5.22 7.44 19.40
C VAL A 69 -3.74 7.74 19.29
N ILE A 70 -3.06 7.16 18.28
CA ILE A 70 -1.68 7.48 17.94
C ILE A 70 -1.69 8.59 16.90
N GLU A 71 -1.16 9.76 17.26
CA GLU A 71 -1.06 10.90 16.39
C GLU A 71 0.10 10.76 15.37
N THR A 72 -0.03 11.44 14.23
CA THR A 72 0.96 11.33 13.14
C THR A 72 2.36 11.84 13.56
N ALA A 73 2.42 12.84 14.45
CA ALA A 73 3.67 13.44 14.92
C ALA A 73 4.36 12.65 16.05
N GLU A 74 3.72 11.62 16.60
CA GLU A 74 4.30 10.84 17.70
C GLU A 74 5.42 9.92 17.20
N PRO A 75 6.52 9.77 17.98
CA PRO A 75 7.58 8.80 17.67
C PRO A 75 7.01 7.36 17.60
N PRO A 76 7.06 6.70 16.44
CA PRO A 76 6.31 5.45 16.20
C PRO A 76 6.60 4.32 17.19
N VAL A 77 7.89 4.08 17.48
CA VAL A 77 8.31 3.01 18.39
C VAL A 77 7.80 3.26 19.81
N PHE A 78 7.85 4.51 20.26
CA PHE A 78 7.35 4.90 21.57
C PHE A 78 5.82 4.77 21.64
N ALA A 79 5.11 5.28 20.63
CA ALA A 79 3.65 5.24 20.56
C ALA A 79 3.11 3.79 20.61
N ILE A 80 3.66 2.88 19.79
CA ILE A 80 3.28 1.45 19.78
C ILE A 80 3.55 0.76 21.13
N ARG A 81 4.62 1.16 21.84
CA ARG A 81 4.94 0.57 23.16
C ARG A 81 4.08 1.11 24.30
N LYS A 82 3.71 2.38 24.26
CA LYS A 82 2.98 3.07 25.34
C LYS A 82 1.48 2.99 25.18
N LYS A 83 0.95 3.28 23.98
CA LYS A 83 -0.49 3.32 23.71
C LYS A 83 -1.00 1.94 23.32
N LYS A 84 -1.06 1.03 24.28
CA LYS A 84 -1.45 -0.38 24.06
C LYS A 84 -2.93 -0.56 23.77
N ASP A 85 -3.73 0.44 24.12
CA ASP A 85 -5.18 0.50 23.87
C ASP A 85 -5.53 1.46 22.71
N SER A 86 -4.57 1.74 21.82
CA SER A 86 -4.83 2.50 20.62
C SER A 86 -5.47 1.65 19.52
N SER A 87 -6.30 2.29 18.69
CA SER A 87 -6.98 1.65 17.55
C SER A 87 -6.03 0.84 16.67
N ILE A 88 -4.83 1.37 16.38
CA ILE A 88 -3.78 0.69 15.63
C ILE A 88 -3.28 -0.56 16.37
N VAL A 89 -2.94 -0.44 17.66
CA VAL A 89 -2.36 -1.58 18.42
C VAL A 89 -3.40 -2.66 18.65
N VAL A 90 -4.63 -2.30 18.99
CA VAL A 90 -5.74 -3.24 19.16
C VAL A 90 -6.01 -3.99 17.86
N GLY A 91 -6.11 -3.27 16.73
CA GLY A 91 -6.38 -3.88 15.42
C GLY A 91 -5.26 -4.81 14.96
N LEU A 92 -3.99 -4.41 15.11
CA LEU A 92 -2.84 -5.26 14.74
C LEU A 92 -2.73 -6.51 15.61
N LYS A 93 -3.11 -6.44 16.90
CA LYS A 93 -3.19 -7.61 17.77
C LYS A 93 -4.26 -8.60 17.31
N MET A 94 -5.41 -8.13 16.84
CA MET A 94 -6.46 -9.01 16.31
C MET A 94 -5.97 -9.81 15.09
N VAL A 95 -5.19 -9.17 14.20
CA VAL A 95 -4.54 -9.88 13.08
C VAL A 95 -3.51 -10.89 13.57
N LYS A 96 -2.66 -10.52 14.53
CA LYS A 96 -1.69 -11.43 15.16
C LYS A 96 -2.35 -12.67 15.76
N GLU A 97 -3.48 -12.48 16.44
CA GLU A 97 -4.23 -13.53 17.14
C GLU A 97 -5.14 -14.32 16.21
N GLN A 98 -5.08 -14.04 14.89
CA GLN A 98 -5.93 -14.67 13.87
C GLN A 98 -7.45 -14.49 14.11
N LYS A 99 -7.82 -13.44 14.85
CA LYS A 99 -9.22 -13.01 15.02
C LYS A 99 -9.71 -12.24 13.79
N ALA A 100 -8.78 -11.72 13.00
CA ALA A 100 -9.02 -11.05 11.73
C ALA A 100 -7.92 -11.41 10.70
N ASP A 101 -8.24 -11.28 9.43
CA ASP A 101 -7.36 -11.61 8.30
C ASP A 101 -6.45 -10.45 7.91
N ALA A 102 -6.93 -9.21 8.08
CA ALA A 102 -6.23 -8.02 7.64
C ALA A 102 -6.51 -6.80 8.52
N PHE A 103 -5.62 -5.83 8.44
CA PHE A 103 -5.74 -4.52 9.10
C PHE A 103 -5.54 -3.40 8.08
N VAL A 104 -6.43 -2.41 8.07
CA VAL A 104 -6.39 -1.21 7.21
C VAL A 104 -6.35 0.03 8.09
N SER A 105 -5.42 0.95 7.82
CA SER A 105 -5.32 2.22 8.55
C SER A 105 -4.89 3.38 7.66
N SER A 106 -5.53 4.53 7.85
CA SER A 106 -5.12 5.83 7.32
C SER A 106 -4.22 6.62 8.30
N GLY A 107 -3.97 6.08 9.50
CA GLY A 107 -3.23 6.75 10.58
C GLY A 107 -1.72 6.87 10.33
N SER A 108 -0.95 7.10 11.39
CA SER A 108 0.51 7.28 11.33
C SER A 108 1.22 6.15 10.59
N THR A 109 1.85 6.46 9.45
CA THR A 109 2.59 5.47 8.64
C THR A 109 3.66 4.78 9.47
N GLY A 110 4.44 5.55 10.24
CA GLY A 110 5.48 4.99 11.10
C GLY A 110 4.92 4.01 12.13
N ALA A 111 3.78 4.34 12.76
CA ALA A 111 3.14 3.46 13.74
C ALA A 111 2.62 2.17 13.10
N VAL A 112 2.00 2.26 11.92
CA VAL A 112 1.51 1.08 11.16
C VAL A 112 2.69 0.18 10.76
N LEU A 113 3.80 0.74 10.26
CA LEU A 113 4.99 -0.01 9.87
C LEU A 113 5.65 -0.71 11.07
N VAL A 114 5.90 0.04 12.16
CA VAL A 114 6.50 -0.52 13.38
C VAL A 114 5.57 -1.54 14.00
N GLY A 115 4.28 -1.23 14.13
CA GLY A 115 3.27 -2.14 14.68
C GLY A 115 3.14 -3.43 13.86
N GLY A 116 3.08 -3.33 12.53
CA GLY A 116 3.06 -4.47 11.63
C GLY A 116 4.26 -5.39 11.83
N GLN A 117 5.47 -4.84 11.88
CA GLN A 117 6.69 -5.63 12.09
C GLN A 117 6.79 -6.25 13.49
N VAL A 118 6.43 -5.49 14.54
CA VAL A 118 6.65 -5.92 15.94
C VAL A 118 5.50 -6.76 16.48
N LEU A 119 4.25 -6.41 16.12
CA LEU A 119 3.05 -7.09 16.65
C LEU A 119 2.63 -8.24 15.74
N VAL A 120 2.38 -8.01 14.44
CA VAL A 120 1.97 -9.07 13.50
C VAL A 120 3.13 -10.01 13.23
N GLY A 121 4.31 -9.47 13.00
CA GLY A 121 5.54 -10.24 12.76
C GLY A 121 5.71 -10.67 11.31
N ARG A 122 6.95 -11.04 10.96
CA ARG A 122 7.37 -11.40 9.61
C ARG A 122 7.03 -12.84 9.27
N SER A 123 6.69 -13.11 8.01
CA SER A 123 6.61 -14.46 7.44
C SER A 123 7.97 -15.13 7.47
N LYS A 124 7.97 -16.47 7.46
CA LYS A 124 9.21 -17.26 7.45
C LYS A 124 10.02 -16.92 6.19
N GLY A 125 11.32 -16.71 6.34
CA GLY A 125 12.23 -16.37 5.24
C GLY A 125 12.30 -14.87 4.90
N VAL A 126 11.30 -14.07 5.26
CA VAL A 126 11.30 -12.63 4.98
C VAL A 126 12.23 -11.90 5.95
N GLU A 127 13.23 -11.21 5.40
CA GLU A 127 14.18 -10.42 6.19
C GLU A 127 13.60 -9.08 6.61
N ARG A 128 12.97 -8.38 5.67
CA ARG A 128 12.37 -7.05 5.87
C ARG A 128 11.06 -6.91 5.09
N PRO A 129 9.94 -6.63 5.75
CA PRO A 129 8.68 -6.31 5.07
C PRO A 129 8.75 -4.93 4.42
N PRO A 130 8.57 -4.82 3.08
CA PRO A 130 8.50 -3.55 2.38
C PRO A 130 7.10 -2.97 2.35
N LEU A 131 6.98 -1.64 2.24
CA LEU A 131 5.75 -0.93 1.90
C LEU A 131 5.66 -0.77 0.38
N ALA A 132 4.59 -1.26 -0.23
CA ALA A 132 4.51 -1.44 -1.68
C ALA A 132 3.25 -0.80 -2.30
N PRO A 133 3.21 0.54 -2.47
CA PRO A 133 2.10 1.21 -3.15
C PRO A 133 2.09 0.90 -4.65
N LEU A 134 0.90 0.86 -5.23
CA LEU A 134 0.70 0.96 -6.67
C LEU A 134 0.71 2.43 -7.09
N ILE A 135 1.41 2.72 -8.18
CA ILE A 135 1.45 4.04 -8.81
C ILE A 135 0.88 3.97 -10.22
N PRO A 136 0.09 4.97 -10.65
CA PRO A 136 -0.49 4.97 -11.99
C PRO A 136 0.59 5.25 -13.04
N THR A 137 0.45 4.64 -14.20
CA THR A 137 1.34 4.82 -15.36
C THR A 137 0.54 4.88 -16.65
N ALA A 138 1.18 5.25 -17.75
CA ALA A 138 0.54 5.27 -19.06
C ALA A 138 0.03 3.87 -19.54
N LYS A 139 0.50 2.79 -18.91
CA LYS A 139 0.11 1.40 -19.26
C LYS A 139 -0.72 0.71 -18.16
N GLY A 140 -1.30 1.46 -17.22
CA GLY A 140 -2.03 0.95 -16.08
C GLY A 140 -1.35 1.30 -14.78
N VAL A 141 -0.91 0.33 -14.00
CA VAL A 141 -0.22 0.56 -12.72
C VAL A 141 1.10 -0.18 -12.64
N SER A 142 2.03 0.36 -11.86
CA SER A 142 3.27 -0.29 -11.46
C SER A 142 3.37 -0.34 -9.94
N LEU A 143 3.97 -1.38 -9.40
CA LEU A 143 4.25 -1.51 -7.97
C LEU A 143 5.61 -0.87 -7.67
N LEU A 144 5.64 0.15 -6.83
CA LEU A 144 6.88 0.75 -6.32
C LEU A 144 7.21 0.13 -4.96
N ILE A 145 8.38 -0.49 -4.83
CA ILE A 145 8.75 -1.28 -3.65
C ILE A 145 10.24 -1.17 -3.35
N ASP A 146 10.66 -0.65 -2.21
CA ASP A 146 10.01 -0.23 -0.97
C ASP A 146 9.78 1.30 -0.95
N CYS A 147 8.72 1.76 -0.26
CA CYS A 147 8.36 3.18 -0.19
C CYS A 147 8.27 3.73 1.25
N GLY A 148 9.12 3.28 2.17
CA GLY A 148 9.12 3.90 3.50
C GLY A 148 9.38 2.98 4.68
N ALA A 149 9.52 1.68 4.49
CA ALA A 149 9.73 0.75 5.59
C ALA A 149 11.22 0.49 5.91
N ASN A 150 12.10 0.45 4.91
CA ASN A 150 13.49 0.02 5.06
C ASN A 150 14.46 0.96 4.34
N VAL A 151 14.91 2.02 5.03
CA VAL A 151 15.84 3.04 4.47
C VAL A 151 17.22 2.42 4.24
N ASP A 152 17.72 1.65 5.21
CA ASP A 152 19.01 0.98 5.11
C ASP A 152 18.82 -0.46 4.59
N ALA A 153 18.51 -0.59 3.30
CA ALA A 153 18.35 -1.89 2.66
C ALA A 153 19.71 -2.53 2.30
N ARG A 154 19.69 -3.86 2.16
CA ARG A 154 20.80 -4.67 1.67
C ARG A 154 20.40 -5.31 0.33
N PRO A 155 21.37 -5.81 -0.47
CA PRO A 155 21.04 -6.51 -1.72
C PRO A 155 20.02 -7.64 -1.53
N SER A 156 20.14 -8.45 -0.45
CA SER A 156 19.16 -9.51 -0.14
C SER A 156 17.73 -9.00 0.01
N HIS A 157 17.58 -7.81 0.61
CA HIS A 157 16.26 -7.21 0.78
C HIS A 157 15.65 -6.85 -0.58
N LEU A 158 16.41 -6.20 -1.48
CA LEU A 158 15.92 -5.80 -2.79
C LEU A 158 15.54 -7.01 -3.65
N VAL A 159 16.30 -8.09 -3.57
CA VAL A 159 15.97 -9.36 -4.23
C VAL A 159 14.66 -9.94 -3.69
N GLN A 160 14.46 -9.92 -2.36
CA GLN A 160 13.19 -10.33 -1.77
C GLN A 160 12.03 -9.40 -2.17
N PHE A 161 12.27 -8.08 -2.26
CA PHE A 161 11.27 -7.11 -2.73
C PHE A 161 10.85 -7.40 -4.18
N ALA A 162 11.80 -7.68 -5.07
CA ALA A 162 11.53 -8.09 -6.44
C ALA A 162 10.62 -9.32 -6.52
N LYS A 163 10.92 -10.36 -5.74
CA LYS A 163 10.12 -11.59 -5.66
C LYS A 163 8.73 -11.33 -5.09
N MET A 164 8.62 -10.61 -3.96
CA MET A 164 7.34 -10.28 -3.34
C MET A 164 6.49 -9.39 -4.26
N GLY A 165 7.10 -8.41 -4.91
CA GLY A 165 6.44 -7.55 -5.89
C GLY A 165 5.91 -8.33 -7.09
N SER A 166 6.68 -9.27 -7.62
CA SER A 166 6.25 -10.15 -8.72
C SER A 166 5.04 -11.00 -8.32
N ILE A 167 5.06 -11.61 -7.13
CA ILE A 167 3.92 -12.39 -6.61
C ILE A 167 2.68 -11.51 -6.49
N TYR A 168 2.83 -10.29 -5.97
CA TYR A 168 1.72 -9.37 -5.81
C TYR A 168 1.13 -8.93 -7.15
N MET A 169 1.98 -8.51 -8.11
CA MET A 169 1.51 -8.08 -9.43
C MET A 169 0.85 -9.20 -10.22
N GLU A 170 1.36 -10.42 -10.10
CA GLU A 170 0.79 -11.59 -10.79
C GLU A 170 -0.57 -11.97 -10.21
N HIS A 171 -0.71 -12.04 -8.89
CA HIS A 171 -1.89 -12.64 -8.27
C HIS A 171 -2.94 -11.63 -7.80
N VAL A 172 -2.56 -10.39 -7.49
CA VAL A 172 -3.49 -9.34 -7.06
C VAL A 172 -3.88 -8.43 -8.22
N VAL A 173 -2.90 -7.99 -9.02
CA VAL A 173 -3.16 -7.09 -10.15
C VAL A 173 -3.49 -7.88 -11.43
N GLY A 174 -3.01 -9.13 -11.55
CA GLY A 174 -3.30 -10.01 -12.68
C GLY A 174 -2.34 -9.87 -13.87
N ILE A 175 -1.18 -9.25 -13.67
CA ILE A 175 -0.16 -9.11 -14.72
C ILE A 175 0.72 -10.38 -14.74
N LYS A 176 0.57 -11.19 -15.77
CA LYS A 176 1.37 -12.41 -15.94
C LYS A 176 2.83 -12.07 -16.24
N ASN A 177 3.75 -12.75 -15.55
CA ASN A 177 5.20 -12.58 -15.72
C ASN A 177 5.64 -11.11 -15.65
N PRO A 178 5.35 -10.39 -14.54
CA PRO A 178 5.55 -8.95 -14.44
C PRO A 178 7.02 -8.56 -14.62
N ARG A 179 7.25 -7.50 -15.37
CA ARG A 179 8.59 -6.96 -15.66
C ARG A 179 9.12 -6.26 -14.41
N VAL A 180 10.27 -6.72 -13.94
CA VAL A 180 10.95 -6.20 -12.74
C VAL A 180 12.13 -5.34 -13.15
N ALA A 181 12.22 -4.12 -12.65
CA ALA A 181 13.37 -3.25 -12.84
C ALA A 181 13.87 -2.68 -11.49
N ILE A 182 15.17 -2.44 -11.39
CA ILE A 182 15.76 -1.71 -10.27
C ILE A 182 15.91 -0.23 -10.62
N VAL A 183 15.56 0.66 -9.68
CA VAL A 183 15.75 2.11 -9.86
C VAL A 183 17.24 2.43 -9.93
N ASN A 184 17.64 3.17 -10.95
CA ASN A 184 19.02 3.56 -11.18
C ASN A 184 19.09 5.01 -11.73
N ASN A 185 20.29 5.59 -11.76
CA ASN A 185 20.59 6.90 -12.34
C ASN A 185 21.04 6.84 -13.81
N GLY A 186 20.93 5.70 -14.45
CA GLY A 186 21.22 5.43 -15.85
C GLY A 186 20.85 3.99 -16.21
N ALA A 187 20.79 3.70 -17.51
CA ALA A 187 20.40 2.38 -18.03
C ALA A 187 21.54 1.34 -17.95
N GLU A 188 22.80 1.81 -17.88
CA GLU A 188 24.00 0.98 -17.93
C GLU A 188 24.20 0.22 -16.60
N GLU A 189 24.69 -1.03 -16.68
CA GLU A 189 24.85 -1.94 -15.53
C GLU A 189 25.87 -1.40 -14.50
N GLU A 190 26.91 -0.68 -14.96
CA GLU A 190 27.95 -0.12 -14.10
C GLU A 190 27.54 1.15 -13.36
N LYS A 191 26.37 1.71 -13.67
CA LYS A 191 25.84 2.90 -12.98
C LYS A 191 25.15 2.56 -11.67
N GLY A 192 24.93 3.56 -10.85
CA GLY A 192 24.24 3.46 -9.57
C GLY A 192 25.15 3.60 -8.35
N ASN A 193 24.53 3.62 -7.19
CA ASN A 193 25.22 3.57 -5.91
C ASN A 193 25.69 2.13 -5.58
N ALA A 194 26.42 1.97 -4.49
CA ALA A 194 26.95 0.66 -4.08
C ALA A 194 25.85 -0.41 -3.98
N LEU A 195 24.70 -0.08 -3.35
CA LEU A 195 23.59 -1.01 -3.20
C LEU A 195 23.05 -1.51 -4.55
N VAL A 196 22.88 -0.61 -5.54
CA VAL A 196 22.39 -0.99 -6.88
C VAL A 196 23.41 -1.86 -7.59
N LYS A 197 24.69 -1.48 -7.56
CA LYS A 197 25.78 -2.25 -8.21
C LYS A 197 25.93 -3.66 -7.64
N GLU A 198 25.79 -3.82 -6.32
CA GLU A 198 25.82 -5.12 -5.66
C GLU A 198 24.55 -5.95 -5.94
N THR A 199 23.38 -5.30 -6.06
CA THR A 199 22.10 -5.98 -6.23
C THR A 199 21.86 -6.41 -7.68
N PHE A 200 22.28 -5.61 -8.65
CA PHE A 200 21.98 -5.81 -10.07
C PHE A 200 22.36 -7.21 -10.58
N PRO A 201 23.62 -7.70 -10.40
CA PRO A 201 24.01 -9.03 -10.87
C PRO A 201 23.19 -10.14 -10.21
N ILE A 202 22.80 -9.97 -8.94
CA ILE A 202 22.00 -10.96 -8.22
C ILE A 202 20.57 -11.03 -8.78
N LEU A 203 19.98 -9.88 -9.10
CA LEU A 203 18.65 -9.83 -9.74
C LEU A 203 18.67 -10.43 -11.15
N LYS A 204 19.78 -10.27 -11.89
CA LYS A 204 19.96 -10.81 -13.24
C LYS A 204 19.95 -12.35 -13.24
N GLU A 205 20.48 -12.97 -12.19
CA GLU A 205 20.54 -14.42 -12.01
C GLU A 205 19.38 -14.97 -11.18
N ALA A 206 18.53 -14.09 -10.61
CA ALA A 206 17.48 -14.52 -9.72
C ALA A 206 16.36 -15.27 -10.44
N GLU A 207 16.12 -16.50 -10.02
CA GLU A 207 15.01 -17.31 -10.54
C GLU A 207 13.64 -16.81 -10.05
N GLY A 208 12.61 -16.99 -10.90
CA GLY A 208 11.21 -16.71 -10.57
C GLY A 208 10.83 -15.24 -10.67
N ILE A 209 11.67 -14.39 -11.29
CA ILE A 209 11.36 -13.00 -11.64
C ILE A 209 11.73 -12.73 -13.12
N ASN A 210 11.01 -11.82 -13.74
CA ASN A 210 11.32 -11.33 -15.09
C ASN A 210 12.10 -10.02 -14.97
N PHE A 211 13.38 -10.10 -14.63
CA PHE A 211 14.23 -8.93 -14.47
C PHE A 211 14.62 -8.35 -15.84
N ILE A 212 14.30 -7.07 -16.05
CA ILE A 212 14.54 -6.35 -17.31
C ILE A 212 15.67 -5.31 -17.21
N GLY A 213 16.37 -5.23 -16.07
CA GLY A 213 17.50 -4.31 -15.89
C GLY A 213 17.14 -3.07 -15.07
N SER A 214 17.80 -1.96 -15.36
CA SER A 214 17.62 -0.67 -14.69
C SER A 214 16.45 0.13 -15.26
N ILE A 215 15.83 0.98 -14.41
CA ILE A 215 14.85 2.01 -14.80
C ILE A 215 15.26 3.35 -14.19
N GLU A 216 15.26 4.41 -15.01
CA GLU A 216 15.40 5.76 -14.49
C GLU A 216 14.05 6.30 -14.00
N ALA A 217 14.05 7.16 -12.97
CA ALA A 217 12.82 7.69 -12.39
C ALA A 217 11.94 8.42 -13.42
N ARG A 218 12.52 9.05 -14.44
CA ARG A 218 11.78 9.73 -15.52
C ARG A 218 10.97 8.77 -16.41
N ASP A 219 11.33 7.49 -16.45
CA ASP A 219 10.70 6.49 -17.31
C ASP A 219 9.57 5.72 -16.60
N ILE A 220 9.46 5.89 -15.28
CA ILE A 220 8.42 5.28 -14.46
C ILE A 220 7.01 5.63 -14.96
N PRO A 221 6.67 6.92 -15.23
CA PRO A 221 5.33 7.28 -15.70
C PRO A 221 4.92 6.62 -17.04
N ALA A 222 5.90 6.20 -17.85
CA ALA A 222 5.64 5.52 -19.12
C ALA A 222 5.26 4.04 -18.98
N GLY A 223 5.41 3.44 -17.78
CA GLY A 223 5.05 2.05 -17.50
C GLY A 223 5.97 1.05 -18.19
N TYR A 224 7.30 1.28 -18.16
CA TYR A 224 8.27 0.34 -18.71
C TYR A 224 8.49 -0.90 -17.84
N ALA A 225 8.27 -0.79 -16.53
CA ALA A 225 8.33 -1.90 -15.59
C ALA A 225 7.02 -2.03 -14.82
N ASP A 226 6.68 -3.25 -14.39
CA ASP A 226 5.49 -3.54 -13.61
C ASP A 226 5.82 -3.57 -12.09
N VAL A 227 7.05 -3.97 -11.75
CA VAL A 227 7.62 -3.93 -10.40
C VAL A 227 8.88 -3.07 -10.42
N ILE A 228 8.90 -2.02 -9.63
CA ILE A 228 9.98 -1.03 -9.56
C ILE A 228 10.62 -1.14 -8.19
N VAL A 229 11.83 -1.71 -8.16
CA VAL A 229 12.55 -2.06 -6.92
C VAL A 229 13.52 -0.95 -6.53
N CYS A 230 13.46 -0.52 -5.28
CA CYS A 230 14.38 0.42 -4.66
C CYS A 230 14.40 0.25 -3.14
N GLU A 231 15.28 0.94 -2.45
CA GLU A 231 15.20 1.09 -0.98
C GLU A 231 14.21 2.21 -0.62
N ALA A 232 13.81 2.24 0.66
CA ALA A 232 12.68 3.05 1.09
C ALA A 232 12.87 4.57 0.97
N PHE A 233 14.12 5.08 1.05
CA PHE A 233 14.35 6.51 0.89
C PHE A 233 14.10 6.95 -0.56
N VAL A 234 14.68 6.25 -1.53
CA VAL A 234 14.46 6.50 -2.97
C VAL A 234 12.99 6.31 -3.32
N GLY A 235 12.38 5.21 -2.87
CA GLY A 235 10.97 4.94 -3.15
C GLY A 235 10.03 6.00 -2.59
N ASN A 236 10.26 6.45 -1.37
CA ASN A 236 9.45 7.50 -0.77
C ASN A 236 9.64 8.87 -1.47
N VAL A 237 10.86 9.20 -1.89
CA VAL A 237 11.13 10.41 -2.69
C VAL A 237 10.40 10.37 -4.02
N ILE A 238 10.48 9.24 -4.74
CA ILE A 238 9.76 9.04 -6.01
C ILE A 238 8.26 9.18 -5.79
N LEU A 239 7.70 8.46 -4.81
CA LEU A 239 6.27 8.48 -4.51
C LEU A 239 5.78 9.89 -4.20
N LYS A 240 6.44 10.61 -3.30
CA LYS A 240 6.03 11.95 -2.87
C LYS A 240 6.18 12.99 -3.98
N LEU A 241 7.24 12.90 -4.80
CA LEU A 241 7.39 13.76 -5.96
C LEU A 241 6.30 13.48 -7.00
N TYR A 242 6.01 12.20 -7.26
CA TYR A 242 4.99 11.77 -8.21
C TYR A 242 3.59 12.28 -7.80
N GLU A 243 3.21 12.08 -6.52
CA GLU A 243 1.97 12.59 -5.93
C GLU A 243 1.89 14.12 -6.04
N GLY A 244 2.96 14.81 -5.63
CA GLY A 244 3.00 16.28 -5.60
C GLY A 244 2.89 16.90 -7.00
N VAL A 245 3.69 16.42 -7.96
CA VAL A 245 3.67 16.92 -9.35
C VAL A 245 2.32 16.65 -10.01
N SER A 246 1.76 15.46 -9.82
CA SER A 246 0.45 15.09 -10.39
C SER A 246 -0.66 15.98 -9.84
N SER A 247 -0.69 16.21 -8.53
CA SER A 247 -1.68 17.08 -7.88
C SER A 247 -1.59 18.51 -8.36
N GLU A 248 -0.37 19.07 -8.39
CA GLU A 248 -0.15 20.47 -8.80
C GLU A 248 -0.46 20.68 -10.29
N LEU A 249 -0.12 19.71 -11.16
CA LEU A 249 -0.44 19.77 -12.58
C LEU A 249 -1.95 19.81 -12.81
N ILE A 250 -2.70 18.92 -12.14
CA ILE A 250 -4.17 18.89 -12.21
C ILE A 250 -4.76 20.21 -11.71
N HIS A 251 -4.22 20.75 -10.60
CA HIS A 251 -4.65 22.03 -10.06
C HIS A 251 -4.43 23.18 -11.06
N LYS A 252 -3.26 23.27 -11.68
CA LYS A 252 -2.92 24.28 -12.68
C LYS A 252 -3.77 24.17 -13.96
N ILE A 253 -4.03 22.96 -14.43
CA ILE A 253 -4.96 22.72 -15.56
C ILE A 253 -6.35 23.28 -15.20
N LYS A 254 -6.87 22.95 -14.02
CA LYS A 254 -8.18 23.42 -13.56
C LYS A 254 -8.22 24.95 -13.43
N GLU A 255 -7.19 25.57 -12.86
CA GLU A 255 -7.05 27.01 -12.74
C GLU A 255 -7.09 27.69 -14.12
N GLY A 256 -6.29 27.21 -15.08
CA GLY A 256 -6.26 27.70 -16.44
C GLY A 256 -7.61 27.57 -17.15
N MET A 257 -8.28 26.41 -16.99
CA MET A 257 -9.60 26.17 -17.55
C MET A 257 -10.70 27.09 -16.96
N MET A 258 -10.52 27.56 -15.73
CA MET A 258 -11.47 28.44 -15.06
C MET A 258 -11.12 29.93 -15.17
N SER A 259 -10.06 30.32 -15.88
CA SER A 259 -9.52 31.69 -15.90
C SER A 259 -10.37 32.69 -16.72
N THR A 260 -11.02 32.26 -17.80
CA THR A 260 -11.85 33.13 -18.66
C THR A 260 -13.21 32.50 -18.97
N MET A 261 -14.18 33.29 -19.44
CA MET A 261 -15.49 32.77 -19.87
C MET A 261 -15.35 31.80 -21.05
N LYS A 262 -14.45 32.09 -22.00
CA LYS A 262 -14.18 31.19 -23.14
C LYS A 262 -13.59 29.88 -22.71
N SER A 263 -12.60 29.88 -21.81
CA SER A 263 -11.99 28.66 -21.29
C SER A 263 -12.95 27.84 -20.42
N LYS A 264 -13.86 28.48 -19.67
CA LYS A 264 -14.92 27.77 -18.92
C LYS A 264 -15.88 27.01 -19.86
N ILE A 265 -16.29 27.62 -20.97
CA ILE A 265 -17.13 26.94 -21.97
C ILE A 265 -16.36 25.78 -22.61
N GLY A 266 -15.08 26.00 -22.99
CA GLY A 266 -14.21 24.94 -23.49
C GLY A 266 -14.04 23.79 -22.48
N ALA A 267 -13.83 24.12 -21.19
CA ALA A 267 -13.72 23.17 -20.11
C ALA A 267 -14.98 22.29 -19.97
N LEU A 268 -16.18 22.87 -20.12
CA LEU A 268 -17.43 22.11 -20.07
C LEU A 268 -17.50 21.07 -21.20
N LEU A 269 -17.07 21.44 -22.42
CA LEU A 269 -17.06 20.56 -23.58
C LEU A 269 -16.06 19.41 -23.45
N VAL A 270 -14.85 19.67 -22.92
CA VAL A 270 -13.79 18.65 -22.78
C VAL A 270 -13.87 17.86 -21.47
N LYS A 271 -14.72 18.27 -20.52
CA LYS A 271 -14.85 17.65 -19.19
C LYS A 271 -15.00 16.12 -19.22
N PRO A 272 -15.83 15.50 -20.10
CA PRO A 272 -15.96 14.05 -20.15
C PRO A 272 -14.65 13.35 -20.55
N ALA A 273 -13.97 13.85 -21.58
CA ALA A 273 -12.69 13.30 -22.05
C ALA A 273 -11.59 13.46 -20.98
N LEU A 274 -11.50 14.64 -20.37
CA LEU A 274 -10.54 14.90 -19.30
C LEU A 274 -10.78 14.00 -18.09
N LYS A 275 -12.04 13.80 -17.69
CA LYS A 275 -12.40 12.89 -16.59
C LYS A 275 -11.97 11.45 -16.89
N GLN A 276 -12.15 10.98 -18.11
CA GLN A 276 -11.72 9.64 -18.53
C GLN A 276 -10.19 9.52 -18.51
N THR A 277 -9.47 10.51 -19.03
CA THR A 277 -8.01 10.54 -19.00
C THR A 277 -7.48 10.56 -17.56
N LEU A 278 -8.04 11.41 -16.68
CA LEU A 278 -7.61 11.47 -15.28
C LEU A 278 -7.92 10.17 -14.53
N LYS A 279 -9.02 9.50 -14.86
CA LYS A 279 -9.35 8.19 -14.26
C LYS A 279 -8.32 7.11 -14.61
N SER A 280 -7.69 7.15 -15.77
CA SER A 280 -6.61 6.21 -16.13
C SER A 280 -5.32 6.43 -15.34
N PHE A 281 -5.18 7.58 -14.70
CA PHE A 281 -4.06 7.91 -13.79
C PHE A 281 -4.46 7.85 -12.30
N ASP A 282 -5.57 7.20 -11.98
CA ASP A 282 -6.07 7.08 -10.62
C ASP A 282 -5.79 5.67 -10.07
N ALA A 283 -4.87 5.59 -9.10
CA ALA A 283 -4.54 4.33 -8.44
C ALA A 283 -5.47 4.01 -7.24
N THR A 284 -6.41 4.89 -6.91
CA THR A 284 -7.30 4.69 -5.73
C THR A 284 -8.19 3.46 -5.85
N GLU A 285 -8.50 3.01 -7.06
CA GLU A 285 -9.26 1.77 -7.31
C GLU A 285 -8.50 0.49 -6.91
N TYR A 286 -7.17 0.57 -6.74
CA TYR A 286 -6.33 -0.58 -6.38
C TYR A 286 -6.10 -0.73 -4.87
N GLY A 287 -6.66 0.18 -4.06
CA GLY A 287 -6.56 0.15 -2.61
C GLY A 287 -5.39 0.93 -2.05
N GLY A 288 -4.86 0.46 -0.90
CA GLY A 288 -3.73 1.09 -0.22
C GLY A 288 -2.39 0.43 -0.53
N ALA A 289 -1.35 0.87 0.18
CA ALA A 289 -0.02 0.28 0.15
C ALA A 289 0.06 -0.90 1.13
N PRO A 290 0.15 -2.15 0.66
CA PRO A 290 0.34 -3.29 1.55
C PRO A 290 1.77 -3.33 2.11
N LEU A 291 1.89 -3.79 3.34
CA LEU A 291 3.16 -4.17 3.96
C LEU A 291 3.36 -5.67 3.70
N LEU A 292 4.12 -5.99 2.66
CA LEU A 292 4.28 -7.37 2.19
C LEU A 292 5.22 -8.17 3.09
N GLY A 293 4.98 -9.49 3.17
CA GLY A 293 5.85 -10.40 3.92
C GLY A 293 5.61 -10.42 5.44
N LEU A 294 4.49 -9.92 5.92
CA LEU A 294 4.01 -10.14 7.29
C LEU A 294 3.19 -11.45 7.39
N LYS A 295 3.03 -11.98 8.60
CA LYS A 295 2.17 -13.15 8.87
C LYS A 295 0.68 -12.89 8.64
N GLY A 296 0.26 -11.62 8.69
CA GLY A 296 -1.09 -11.15 8.37
C GLY A 296 -1.03 -9.89 7.52
N LEU A 297 -2.05 -9.62 6.74
CA LEU A 297 -2.05 -8.46 5.85
C LEU A 297 -2.24 -7.15 6.63
N VAL A 298 -1.38 -6.19 6.37
CA VAL A 298 -1.49 -4.81 6.85
C VAL A 298 -1.45 -3.88 5.65
N VAL A 299 -2.46 -3.03 5.51
CA VAL A 299 -2.58 -2.08 4.40
C VAL A 299 -2.61 -0.66 4.95
N LYS A 300 -1.75 0.20 4.42
CA LYS A 300 -1.71 1.63 4.72
C LYS A 300 -2.36 2.42 3.60
N THR A 301 -3.35 3.22 3.92
CA THR A 301 -3.94 4.20 2.98
C THR A 301 -3.40 5.61 3.27
N HIS A 302 -3.60 6.55 2.37
CA HIS A 302 -3.15 7.93 2.58
C HIS A 302 -3.80 8.56 3.83
N GLY A 303 -3.14 9.50 4.51
CA GLY A 303 -3.71 10.19 5.68
C GLY A 303 -5.02 10.92 5.39
N SER A 304 -5.13 11.51 4.19
CA SER A 304 -6.34 12.17 3.69
C SER A 304 -7.25 11.27 2.85
N ALA A 305 -7.11 9.93 2.95
CA ALA A 305 -7.91 8.97 2.20
C ALA A 305 -9.41 9.16 2.44
N LYS A 306 -10.18 9.12 1.36
CA LYS A 306 -11.63 9.16 1.40
C LYS A 306 -12.22 7.75 1.47
N ALA A 307 -13.50 7.66 1.76
CA ALA A 307 -14.21 6.38 1.89
C ALA A 307 -14.01 5.44 0.69
N VAL A 308 -13.94 5.96 -0.52
CA VAL A 308 -13.71 5.16 -1.74
C VAL A 308 -12.36 4.45 -1.69
N GLU A 309 -11.29 5.15 -1.31
CA GLU A 309 -9.93 4.57 -1.23
C GLU A 309 -9.84 3.53 -0.12
N ILE A 310 -10.39 3.82 1.06
CA ILE A 310 -10.41 2.89 2.20
C ILE A 310 -11.26 1.65 1.86
N LYS A 311 -12.40 1.81 1.18
CA LYS A 311 -13.23 0.72 0.69
C LYS A 311 -12.46 -0.20 -0.27
N HIS A 312 -11.71 0.37 -1.21
CA HIS A 312 -10.87 -0.42 -2.12
C HIS A 312 -9.72 -1.11 -1.38
N ALA A 313 -9.16 -0.50 -0.33
CA ALA A 313 -8.20 -1.17 0.54
C ALA A 313 -8.82 -2.37 1.29
N ILE A 314 -10.08 -2.29 1.70
CA ILE A 314 -10.83 -3.43 2.26
C ILE A 314 -11.00 -4.52 1.19
N PHE A 315 -11.37 -4.17 -0.05
CA PHE A 315 -11.51 -5.14 -1.14
C PHE A 315 -10.17 -5.78 -1.54
N GLN A 316 -9.09 -5.01 -1.53
CA GLN A 316 -7.73 -5.53 -1.70
C GLN A 316 -7.40 -6.60 -0.65
N CYS A 317 -7.81 -6.41 0.61
CA CYS A 317 -7.61 -7.41 1.66
C CYS A 317 -8.33 -8.71 1.35
N VAL A 318 -9.54 -8.66 0.82
CA VAL A 318 -10.29 -9.86 0.42
C VAL A 318 -9.57 -10.61 -0.69
N GLN A 319 -9.17 -9.90 -1.75
CA GLN A 319 -8.45 -10.49 -2.87
C GLN A 319 -7.11 -11.10 -2.41
N PHE A 320 -6.38 -10.41 -1.55
CA PHE A 320 -5.11 -10.88 -0.99
C PHE A 320 -5.29 -12.19 -0.22
N LYS A 321 -6.31 -12.29 0.62
CA LYS A 321 -6.65 -13.51 1.38
C LYS A 321 -7.06 -14.64 0.46
N GLN A 322 -7.99 -14.39 -0.49
CA GLN A 322 -8.48 -15.39 -1.43
C GLN A 322 -7.37 -15.95 -2.33
N GLN A 323 -6.41 -15.11 -2.73
CA GLN A 323 -5.25 -15.52 -3.52
C GLN A 323 -4.11 -16.14 -2.69
N LYS A 324 -4.24 -16.22 -1.37
CA LYS A 324 -3.25 -16.80 -0.44
C LYS A 324 -1.85 -16.19 -0.63
N ILE A 325 -1.78 -14.86 -0.69
CA ILE A 325 -0.53 -14.15 -1.03
C ILE A 325 0.54 -14.37 0.04
N ASN A 326 0.17 -14.34 1.34
CA ASN A 326 1.13 -14.57 2.43
C ASN A 326 1.76 -15.96 2.36
N GLU A 327 0.96 -16.98 2.03
CA GLU A 327 1.42 -18.35 1.86
C GLU A 327 2.38 -18.46 0.66
N LYS A 328 2.02 -17.86 -0.49
CA LYS A 328 2.88 -17.83 -1.67
C LYS A 328 4.20 -17.10 -1.42
N ILE A 329 4.16 -15.99 -0.66
CA ILE A 329 5.38 -15.29 -0.23
C ILE A 329 6.22 -16.21 0.66
N ALA A 330 5.62 -16.85 1.68
CA ALA A 330 6.34 -17.73 2.59
C ALA A 330 6.96 -18.96 1.89
N GLU A 331 6.33 -19.47 0.83
CA GLU A 331 6.82 -20.59 0.04
C GLU A 331 7.97 -20.18 -0.90
N ARG A 332 7.90 -19.00 -1.52
CA ARG A 332 8.86 -18.57 -2.55
C ARG A 332 10.01 -17.73 -2.02
N ILE A 333 9.86 -17.12 -0.82
CA ILE A 333 10.92 -16.32 -0.22
C ILE A 333 11.81 -17.22 0.62
N GLN A 334 13.03 -17.41 0.17
CA GLN A 334 14.09 -18.10 0.89
C GLN A 334 15.12 -17.07 1.38
N PRO A 335 15.83 -17.35 2.50
CA PRO A 335 16.99 -16.54 2.87
C PRO A 335 18.00 -16.52 1.71
N VAL A 336 18.43 -15.34 1.31
CA VAL A 336 19.46 -15.21 0.26
C VAL A 336 20.81 -15.39 0.94
N HIS A 337 21.48 -16.52 0.68
CA HIS A 337 22.85 -16.76 1.15
C HIS A 337 23.82 -16.01 0.21
N PHE A 338 24.52 -15.03 0.76
CA PHE A 338 25.63 -14.37 0.07
C PHE A 338 26.93 -15.09 0.43
N GLU A 339 27.60 -15.64 -0.55
CA GLU A 339 29.02 -15.81 -0.46
C GLU A 339 29.65 -14.44 -0.72
N ALA A 340 30.23 -13.84 0.31
CA ALA A 340 30.98 -12.60 0.11
C ALA A 340 32.08 -12.88 -0.90
N PRO A 341 32.25 -12.04 -1.94
CA PRO A 341 33.42 -12.20 -2.81
C PRO A 341 34.70 -12.15 -1.96
N ASP A 342 35.57 -13.13 -2.13
CA ASP A 342 36.85 -13.16 -1.46
C ASP A 342 37.53 -11.81 -1.70
N LYS A 343 37.87 -11.13 -0.60
CA LYS A 343 38.64 -9.88 -0.68
C LYS A 343 40.04 -10.25 -1.17
N GLU A 344 40.30 -10.06 -2.46
CA GLU A 344 41.65 -9.95 -2.96
C GLU A 344 42.33 -8.64 -2.52
#